data_ebb7eeec03e4dd0b9f329c56b6f4dae0
#
_entry.id   ebb7eeec03e4dd0b9f329c56b6f4dae0
#
_cell.length_a   1.000
_cell.length_b   1.000
_cell.length_c   1.000
_cell.angle_alpha   90.00
_cell.angle_beta   90.00
_cell.angle_gamma   90.00
#
_symmetry.space_group_name_H-M   'P 1'
#
loop_
_entity.id
_entity.type
_entity.pdbx_description
1 polymer ?
#
loop_
_entity_poly.entity_id
_entity_poly.type
_entity_poly.pdbx_seq_one_letter_code
_entity_poly.pdbx_strand_id
1 'polypeptide(L)'
;EITTRLVGSEMCIRDSTCNHEAMRNVLLDILDTPVSPELLPPEDGVISQKTEDLVGPYELHDFFLYYMLRCGCAPDKVYRIAEETFAGKYDAKTIKKWLKNFYRRFFSQQFKRSCLPDGPKVGSVALSPRGDLRMPSDACARIWLDRLEEI
;
A
#
# COMPACT_ATOMS: atom_id res chain seq x y z
N GLU A 1 -5.70 2.23 14.22
CA GLU A 1 -4.58 2.87 13.51
C GLU A 1 -3.94 1.81 12.62
N ILE A 2 -4.25 1.87 11.34
CA ILE A 2 -3.63 0.98 10.35
C ILE A 2 -2.30 1.65 10.03
N THR A 3 -1.24 1.18 10.69
CA THR A 3 0.09 1.65 10.35
C THR A 3 0.50 1.07 9.01
N THR A 4 0.84 1.94 8.10
CA THR A 4 1.13 1.78 6.68
C THR A 4 2.33 0.89 6.35
N ARG A 5 2.95 0.28 7.31
CA ARG A 5 4.14 -0.57 7.12
C ARG A 5 3.75 -2.03 7.19
N LEU A 6 3.47 -2.48 6.08
CA LEU A 6 3.54 -3.78 5.43
C LEU A 6 3.40 -5.05 6.23
N VAL A 7 3.48 -5.15 7.53
CA VAL A 7 3.49 -6.49 8.10
C VAL A 7 2.79 -6.52 9.44
N GLY A 8 1.54 -6.94 9.44
CA GLY A 8 0.82 -7.25 10.68
C GLY A 8 1.55 -8.23 11.59
N SER A 9 2.43 -9.09 11.02
CA SER A 9 3.31 -9.98 11.77
C SER A 9 4.41 -9.23 12.52
N GLU A 10 5.01 -8.19 11.95
CA GLU A 10 6.03 -7.37 12.63
C GLU A 10 5.43 -6.58 13.80
N MET A 11 4.24 -6.06 13.63
CA MET A 11 3.50 -5.40 14.72
C MET A 11 3.18 -6.37 15.85
N CYS A 12 2.73 -7.58 15.54
CA CYS A 12 2.46 -8.62 16.54
C CYS A 12 3.74 -9.09 17.25
N ILE A 13 4.85 -9.22 16.52
CA ILE A 13 6.16 -9.56 17.09
C ILE A 13 6.62 -8.43 18.02
N ARG A 14 6.50 -7.18 17.60
CA ARG A 14 6.83 -6.02 18.43
C ARG A 14 6.03 -6.02 19.72
N ASP A 15 4.72 -6.20 19.64
CA ASP A 15 3.84 -6.16 20.81
C ASP A 15 4.08 -7.33 21.77
N SER A 16 4.40 -8.51 21.25
CA SER A 16 4.71 -9.70 22.06
C SER A 16 6.10 -9.69 22.68
N THR A 17 7.04 -8.93 22.11
CA THR A 17 8.46 -8.90 22.57
C THR A 17 8.84 -7.61 23.32
N CYS A 18 7.88 -6.72 23.59
CA CYS A 18 8.08 -5.40 24.22
C CYS A 18 8.71 -5.42 25.64
N ASN A 19 8.90 -6.58 26.24
CA ASN A 19 9.49 -6.71 27.58
C ASN A 19 11.02 -6.58 27.63
N HIS A 20 11.69 -6.52 26.46
CA HIS A 20 13.14 -6.35 26.37
C HIS A 20 13.47 -5.09 25.57
N GLU A 21 14.03 -4.08 26.25
CA GLU A 21 14.34 -2.77 25.65
C GLU A 21 15.30 -2.88 24.44
N ALA A 22 16.29 -3.75 24.53
CA ALA A 22 17.23 -4.00 23.42
C ALA A 22 16.52 -4.58 22.18
N MET A 23 15.60 -5.52 22.36
CA MET A 23 14.82 -6.12 21.29
C MET A 23 13.87 -5.07 20.67
N ARG A 24 13.24 -4.25 21.50
CA ARG A 24 12.38 -3.17 21.05
C ARG A 24 13.11 -2.18 20.16
N ASN A 25 14.32 -1.78 20.52
CA ASN A 25 15.13 -0.85 19.73
C ASN A 25 15.49 -1.42 18.36
N VAL A 26 15.87 -2.70 18.29
CA VAL A 26 16.13 -3.40 17.02
C VAL A 26 14.88 -3.45 16.14
N LEU A 27 13.73 -3.77 16.72
CA LEU A 27 12.47 -3.83 15.96
C LEU A 27 12.03 -2.45 15.45
N LEU A 28 12.26 -1.39 16.24
CA LEU A 28 12.00 -0.02 15.79
C LEU A 28 12.94 0.39 14.65
N ASP A 29 14.21 0.02 14.71
CA ASP A 29 15.18 0.27 13.65
C ASP A 29 14.78 -0.45 12.34
N ILE A 30 14.33 -1.71 12.43
CA ILE A 30 13.78 -2.45 11.29
C ILE A 30 12.56 -1.74 10.70
N LEU A 31 11.64 -1.25 11.55
CA LEU A 31 10.45 -0.54 11.10
C LEU A 31 10.77 0.81 10.45
N ASP A 32 11.85 1.47 10.89
CA ASP A 32 12.30 2.75 10.36
C ASP A 32 13.15 2.62 9.10
N THR A 33 13.57 1.38 8.77
CA THR A 33 14.31 1.13 7.53
C THR A 33 13.42 1.43 6.31
N PRO A 34 13.83 2.35 5.43
CA PRO A 34 13.03 2.69 4.26
C PRO A 34 12.94 1.50 3.29
N VAL A 35 11.72 1.23 2.81
CA VAL A 35 11.50 0.20 1.79
C VAL A 35 12.07 0.69 0.46
N SER A 36 13.05 -0.04 -0.07
CA SER A 36 13.68 0.24 -1.35
C SER A 36 13.63 -1.00 -2.26
N PRO A 37 13.66 -0.82 -3.60
CA PRO A 37 13.89 -1.94 -4.51
C PRO A 37 15.30 -2.49 -4.27
N GLU A 38 15.43 -3.76 -3.89
CA GLU A 38 16.72 -4.43 -3.65
C GLU A 38 17.57 -4.61 -4.93
N LEU A 39 17.08 -4.15 -6.07
CA LEU A 39 17.69 -4.35 -7.38
C LEU A 39 18.79 -3.33 -7.72
N LEU A 40 18.89 -2.24 -6.98
CA LEU A 40 19.92 -1.24 -7.18
C LEU A 40 20.92 -1.28 -6.03
N PRO A 41 22.21 -1.44 -6.32
CA PRO A 41 23.23 -1.35 -5.27
C PRO A 41 23.19 0.05 -4.63
N PRO A 42 23.37 0.14 -3.29
CA PRO A 42 23.44 1.44 -2.65
C PRO A 42 24.66 2.22 -3.17
N GLU A 43 24.47 3.47 -3.54
CA GLU A 43 25.56 4.38 -3.85
C GLU A 43 26.08 4.96 -2.52
N ASP A 44 27.37 4.74 -2.22
CA ASP A 44 28.02 5.19 -0.96
C ASP A 44 27.32 4.74 0.33
N GLY A 45 26.67 3.57 0.32
CA GLY A 45 25.94 3.03 1.47
C GLY A 45 24.59 3.71 1.74
N VAL A 46 24.14 4.62 0.86
CA VAL A 46 22.86 5.30 0.95
C VAL A 46 21.87 4.70 -0.05
N ILE A 47 20.65 4.41 0.43
CA ILE A 47 19.56 3.94 -0.43
C ILE A 47 19.15 5.06 -1.37
N SER A 48 19.51 4.95 -2.66
CA SER A 48 19.28 5.98 -3.68
C SER A 48 17.83 6.09 -4.14
N GLN A 49 17.04 5.01 -4.02
CA GLN A 49 15.62 5.01 -4.41
C GLN A 49 14.72 4.58 -3.26
N LYS A 50 13.78 5.45 -2.92
CA LYS A 50 12.66 5.12 -2.02
C LYS A 50 11.47 4.67 -2.85
N THR A 51 10.84 3.58 -2.45
CA THR A 51 9.65 3.07 -3.16
C THR A 51 8.50 4.08 -3.15
N GLU A 52 8.36 4.85 -2.07
CA GLU A 52 7.34 5.90 -1.96
C GLU A 52 7.48 7.02 -2.99
N ASP A 53 8.69 7.31 -3.47
CA ASP A 53 8.91 8.32 -4.54
C ASP A 53 8.29 7.86 -5.87
N LEU A 54 8.20 6.55 -6.09
CA LEU A 54 7.67 5.94 -7.31
C LEU A 54 6.18 5.63 -7.25
N VAL A 55 5.70 5.22 -6.09
CA VAL A 55 4.31 4.76 -5.93
C VAL A 55 3.44 5.76 -5.19
N GLY A 56 4.01 6.63 -4.39
CA GLY A 56 3.35 7.56 -3.49
C GLY A 56 3.37 7.11 -2.04
N PRO A 57 2.93 7.97 -1.12
CA PRO A 57 2.88 7.70 0.30
C PRO A 57 2.09 6.43 0.62
N TYR A 58 2.66 5.54 1.43
CA TYR A 58 2.02 4.27 1.78
C TYR A 58 0.69 4.46 2.51
N GLU A 59 0.55 5.50 3.32
CA GLU A 59 -0.71 5.79 4.00
C GLU A 59 -1.88 6.05 3.05
N LEU A 60 -1.63 6.69 1.89
CA LEU A 60 -2.63 6.86 0.85
C LEU A 60 -2.98 5.53 0.20
N HIS A 61 -1.98 4.66 -0.04
CA HIS A 61 -2.22 3.34 -0.60
C HIS A 61 -3.06 2.45 0.33
N ASP A 62 -2.77 2.44 1.62
CA ASP A 62 -3.54 1.67 2.59
C ASP A 62 -4.98 2.17 2.68
N PHE A 63 -5.16 3.49 2.67
CA PHE A 63 -6.47 4.10 2.63
C PHE A 63 -7.25 3.69 1.38
N PHE A 64 -6.63 3.76 0.20
CA PHE A 64 -7.26 3.38 -1.06
C PHE A 64 -7.63 1.90 -1.09
N LEU A 65 -6.72 1.03 -0.64
CA LEU A 65 -6.96 -0.40 -0.52
C LEU A 65 -8.13 -0.71 0.40
N TYR A 66 -8.18 -0.08 1.57
CA TYR A 66 -9.25 -0.29 2.54
C TYR A 66 -10.62 0.06 1.96
N TYR A 67 -10.76 1.26 1.42
CA TYR A 67 -12.04 1.71 0.90
C TYR A 67 -12.45 1.00 -0.39
N MET A 68 -11.50 0.65 -1.26
CA MET A 68 -11.77 -0.09 -2.48
C MET A 68 -12.16 -1.55 -2.17
N LEU A 69 -11.34 -2.27 -1.41
CA LEU A 69 -11.51 -3.72 -1.23
C LEU A 69 -12.44 -4.08 -0.07
N ARG A 70 -12.34 -3.38 1.05
CA ARG A 70 -13.13 -3.68 2.23
C ARG A 70 -14.52 -3.06 2.16
N CYS A 71 -14.62 -1.85 1.65
CA CYS A 71 -15.87 -1.09 1.58
C CYS A 71 -16.54 -1.11 0.20
N GLY A 72 -15.86 -1.60 -0.84
CA GLY A 72 -16.39 -1.63 -2.21
C GLY A 72 -16.67 -0.24 -2.81
N CYS A 73 -15.97 0.79 -2.35
CA CYS A 73 -16.19 2.16 -2.81
C CYS A 73 -15.68 2.36 -4.25
N ALA A 74 -16.47 3.06 -5.04
CA ALA A 74 -16.07 3.51 -6.37
C ALA A 74 -14.97 4.59 -6.29
N PRO A 75 -14.15 4.79 -7.34
CA PRO A 75 -13.01 5.69 -7.33
C PRO A 75 -13.34 7.14 -6.93
N ASP A 76 -14.44 7.67 -7.43
CA ASP A 76 -14.96 8.99 -7.10
C ASP A 76 -15.26 9.15 -5.61
N LYS A 77 -15.84 8.11 -5.00
CA LYS A 77 -16.13 8.09 -3.57
C LYS A 77 -14.85 7.97 -2.75
N VAL A 78 -13.90 7.11 -3.16
CA VAL A 78 -12.59 7.00 -2.50
C VAL A 78 -11.85 8.34 -2.52
N TYR A 79 -11.89 9.04 -3.67
CA TYR A 79 -11.27 10.35 -3.82
C TYR A 79 -11.86 11.37 -2.82
N ARG A 80 -13.19 11.52 -2.76
CA ARG A 80 -13.85 12.47 -1.86
C ARG A 80 -13.57 12.20 -0.39
N ILE A 81 -13.64 10.94 0.03
CA ILE A 81 -13.33 10.57 1.43
C ILE A 81 -11.84 10.84 1.74
N ALA A 82 -10.93 10.58 0.79
CA ALA A 82 -9.52 10.87 0.96
C ALA A 82 -9.25 12.38 1.09
N GLU A 83 -9.91 13.19 0.27
CA GLU A 83 -9.80 14.65 0.30
C GLU A 83 -10.20 15.23 1.66
N GLU A 84 -11.28 14.73 2.25
CA GLU A 84 -11.75 15.12 3.59
C GLU A 84 -10.80 14.60 4.69
N THR A 85 -10.37 13.33 4.59
CA THR A 85 -9.56 12.68 5.63
C THR A 85 -8.15 13.27 5.72
N PHE A 86 -7.57 13.59 4.57
CA PHE A 86 -6.22 14.12 4.47
C PHE A 86 -6.17 15.65 4.28
N ALA A 87 -7.27 16.34 4.55
CA ALA A 87 -7.31 17.79 4.49
C ALA A 87 -6.19 18.41 5.34
N GLY A 88 -5.41 19.31 4.73
CA GLY A 88 -4.26 19.95 5.38
C GLY A 88 -2.96 19.16 5.35
N LYS A 89 -2.96 17.87 4.93
CA LYS A 89 -1.76 17.05 4.77
C LYS A 89 -1.37 16.88 3.30
N TYR A 90 -2.35 16.62 2.44
CA TYR A 90 -2.17 16.50 1.00
C TYR A 90 -3.17 17.39 0.27
N ASP A 91 -2.74 17.98 -0.81
CA ASP A 91 -3.63 18.72 -1.71
C ASP A 91 -4.44 17.78 -2.62
N ALA A 92 -5.58 18.24 -3.08
CA ALA A 92 -6.50 17.50 -3.93
C ALA A 92 -5.83 16.92 -5.19
N LYS A 93 -4.90 17.68 -5.78
CA LYS A 93 -4.16 17.25 -6.98
C LYS A 93 -3.23 16.08 -6.68
N THR A 94 -2.56 16.10 -5.53
CA THR A 94 -1.67 15.03 -5.07
C THR A 94 -2.47 13.77 -4.78
N ILE A 95 -3.59 13.87 -4.07
CA ILE A 95 -4.49 12.73 -3.82
C ILE A 95 -4.97 12.12 -5.14
N LYS A 96 -5.46 12.94 -6.07
CA LYS A 96 -5.93 12.48 -7.38
C LYS A 96 -4.82 11.79 -8.20
N LYS A 97 -3.62 12.38 -8.22
CA LYS A 97 -2.44 11.80 -8.89
C LYS A 97 -2.12 10.40 -8.36
N TRP A 98 -2.04 10.24 -7.06
CA TRP A 98 -1.69 8.97 -6.45
C TRP A 98 -2.81 7.94 -6.53
N LEU A 99 -4.07 8.36 -6.46
CA LEU A 99 -5.21 7.48 -6.67
C LEU A 99 -5.26 6.92 -8.10
N LYS A 100 -5.00 7.76 -9.13
CA LYS A 100 -4.86 7.29 -10.51
C LYS A 100 -3.71 6.31 -10.67
N ASN A 101 -2.56 6.63 -10.09
CA ASN A 101 -1.39 5.73 -10.10
C ASN A 101 -1.70 4.40 -9.41
N PHE A 102 -2.39 4.44 -8.26
CA PHE A 102 -2.84 3.28 -7.52
C PHE A 102 -3.71 2.37 -8.39
N TYR A 103 -4.80 2.86 -8.98
CA TYR A 103 -5.68 2.04 -9.81
C TYR A 103 -4.95 1.47 -11.02
N ARG A 104 -4.18 2.29 -11.75
CA ARG A 104 -3.39 1.82 -12.89
C ARG A 104 -2.48 0.67 -12.50
N ARG A 105 -1.71 0.82 -11.42
CA ARG A 105 -0.77 -0.22 -10.96
C ARG A 105 -1.48 -1.42 -10.37
N PHE A 106 -2.56 -1.22 -9.64
CA PHE A 106 -3.34 -2.30 -9.03
C PHE A 106 -3.79 -3.33 -10.09
N PHE A 107 -4.32 -2.87 -11.21
CA PHE A 107 -4.74 -3.73 -12.30
C PHE A 107 -3.55 -4.26 -13.11
N SER A 108 -2.63 -3.40 -13.55
CA SER A 108 -1.51 -3.82 -14.41
C SER A 108 -0.51 -4.76 -13.71
N GLN A 109 -0.46 -4.75 -12.38
CA GLN A 109 0.45 -5.61 -11.59
C GLN A 109 -0.24 -6.86 -11.03
N GLN A 110 -1.42 -7.21 -11.52
CA GLN A 110 -2.15 -8.41 -11.08
C GLN A 110 -1.32 -9.69 -11.25
N PHE A 111 -0.54 -9.80 -12.32
CA PHE A 111 0.33 -10.95 -12.56
C PHE A 111 1.34 -11.17 -11.42
N LYS A 112 1.84 -10.11 -10.79
CA LYS A 112 2.75 -10.21 -9.64
C LYS A 112 2.05 -10.82 -8.42
N ARG A 113 0.80 -10.46 -8.18
CA ARG A 113 0.00 -11.06 -7.10
C ARG A 113 -0.27 -12.54 -7.34
N SER A 114 -0.42 -12.95 -8.60
CA SER A 114 -0.58 -14.36 -8.96
C SER A 114 0.67 -15.20 -8.64
N CYS A 115 1.84 -14.57 -8.55
CA CYS A 115 3.11 -15.22 -8.21
C CYS A 115 3.44 -15.19 -6.71
N LEU A 116 2.58 -14.62 -5.86
CA LEU A 116 2.82 -14.59 -4.41
C LEU A 116 2.85 -16.02 -3.84
N PRO A 117 3.78 -16.31 -2.92
CA PRO A 117 3.79 -17.59 -2.21
C PRO A 117 2.57 -17.71 -1.29
N ASP A 118 2.29 -18.94 -0.87
CA ASP A 118 1.29 -19.18 0.17
C ASP A 118 1.75 -18.57 1.49
N GLY A 119 0.83 -17.93 2.19
CA GLY A 119 1.12 -17.25 3.45
C GLY A 119 -0.14 -17.07 4.29
N PRO A 120 0.01 -16.72 5.57
CA PRO A 120 -1.11 -16.48 6.45
C PRO A 120 -1.91 -15.24 6.01
N LYS A 121 -3.21 -15.28 6.18
CA LYS A 121 -4.08 -14.13 6.01
C LYS A 121 -4.00 -13.26 7.28
N VAL A 122 -3.40 -12.09 7.17
CA VAL A 122 -3.23 -11.17 8.30
C VAL A 122 -4.40 -10.20 8.42
N GLY A 123 -4.84 -9.64 7.31
CA GLY A 123 -5.97 -8.71 7.27
C GLY A 123 -7.32 -9.37 7.00
N SER A 124 -8.39 -8.57 6.98
CA SER A 124 -9.74 -9.03 6.66
C SER A 124 -9.93 -9.38 5.18
N VAL A 125 -9.08 -8.85 4.28
CA VAL A 125 -9.08 -9.13 2.85
C VAL A 125 -7.65 -9.46 2.40
N ALA A 126 -7.47 -10.60 1.74
CA ALA A 126 -6.20 -11.01 1.16
C ALA A 126 -6.10 -10.55 -0.31
N LEU A 127 -4.97 -9.97 -0.68
CA LEU A 127 -4.71 -9.56 -2.08
C LEU A 127 -4.31 -10.73 -2.99
N SER A 128 -4.08 -11.90 -2.41
CA SER A 128 -3.72 -13.10 -3.17
C SER A 128 -4.91 -13.65 -3.94
N PRO A 129 -4.73 -14.06 -5.21
CA PRO A 129 -5.76 -14.78 -5.98
C PRO A 129 -6.12 -16.15 -5.39
N ARG A 130 -5.25 -16.73 -4.54
CA ARG A 130 -5.55 -17.96 -3.81
C ARG A 130 -6.46 -17.72 -2.60
N GLY A 131 -6.56 -16.46 -2.16
CA GLY A 131 -7.46 -16.01 -1.09
C GLY A 131 -8.69 -15.30 -1.65
N ASP A 132 -8.84 -14.02 -1.30
CA ASP A 132 -10.07 -13.27 -1.54
C ASP A 132 -10.11 -12.57 -2.89
N LEU A 133 -8.96 -12.14 -3.45
CA LEU A 133 -8.91 -11.34 -4.67
C LEU A 133 -8.63 -12.18 -5.90
N ARG A 134 -9.67 -12.83 -6.42
CA ARG A 134 -9.61 -13.57 -7.69
C ARG A 134 -9.98 -12.64 -8.82
N MET A 135 -8.98 -12.23 -9.59
CA MET A 135 -9.13 -11.30 -10.71
C MET A 135 -8.29 -11.77 -11.90
N PRO A 136 -8.77 -11.64 -13.15
CA PRO A 136 -7.97 -11.94 -14.34
C PRO A 136 -6.68 -11.11 -14.39
N SER A 137 -5.59 -11.71 -14.87
CA SER A 137 -4.29 -11.01 -14.96
C SER A 137 -4.29 -9.86 -15.98
N ASP A 138 -5.22 -9.90 -16.94
CA ASP A 138 -5.43 -8.91 -18.00
C ASP A 138 -6.55 -7.92 -17.72
N ALA A 139 -7.07 -7.88 -16.48
CA ALA A 139 -8.10 -6.94 -16.08
C ALA A 139 -7.67 -5.48 -16.32
N CYS A 140 -8.56 -4.69 -16.92
CA CYS A 140 -8.28 -3.33 -17.34
C CYS A 140 -8.81 -2.29 -16.36
N ALA A 141 -7.96 -1.30 -16.04
CA ALA A 141 -8.32 -0.20 -15.13
C ALA A 141 -9.14 0.92 -15.78
N ARG A 142 -9.46 0.85 -17.08
CA ARG A 142 -9.97 1.98 -17.88
C ARG A 142 -11.20 2.62 -17.26
N ILE A 143 -12.22 1.83 -16.95
CA ILE A 143 -13.48 2.33 -16.37
C ILE A 143 -13.25 3.08 -15.05
N TRP A 144 -12.29 2.62 -14.24
CA TRP A 144 -11.95 3.26 -12.97
C TRP A 144 -11.20 4.58 -13.16
N LEU A 145 -10.33 4.63 -14.16
CA LEU A 145 -9.55 5.83 -14.50
C LEU A 145 -10.42 6.89 -15.16
N ASP A 146 -11.33 6.50 -16.07
CA ASP A 146 -12.26 7.41 -16.75
C ASP A 146 -13.13 8.14 -15.70
N ARG A 147 -13.64 7.43 -14.68
CA ARG A 147 -14.39 8.08 -13.57
C ARG A 147 -13.59 9.12 -12.80
N LEU A 148 -12.27 8.94 -12.68
CA LEU A 148 -11.41 9.92 -12.02
C LEU A 148 -11.08 11.12 -12.92
N GLU A 149 -11.26 11.01 -14.24
CA GLU A 149 -11.11 12.17 -15.14
C GLU A 149 -12.33 13.11 -15.07
N GLU A 150 -13.52 12.56 -14.78
CA GLU A 150 -14.76 13.31 -14.68
C GLU A 150 -14.88 14.18 -13.41
N ILE A 151 -13.99 14.00 -12.44
CA ILE A 151 -13.87 14.76 -11.20
C ILE A 151 -12.79 15.82 -11.36
#